data_0a7506690458a9049ef8f9028dc9746f
#
_entry.id   0a7506690458a9049ef8f9028dc9746f
#
_cell.length_a   1.000
_cell.length_b   1.000
_cell.length_c   1.000
_cell.angle_alpha   90.00
_cell.angle_beta   90.00
_cell.angle_gamma   90.00
#
_symmetry.space_group_name_H-M   'P 1'
#
loop_
_entity.id
_entity.type
_entity.pdbx_description
1 polymer ?
#
loop_
_entity_poly.entity_id
_entity_poly.type
_entity_poly.pdbx_seq_one_letter_code
_entity_poly.pdbx_strand_id
1 'polypeptide(L)'
;RVVAEATRRMLERQQLKVIHVITAEEAFALLTAESLGRLTDQIDVVLTDVTLKGELSGRDVVERIRVDFGYGKRRLPVLVMTGDSNPHNQSELLRAGANDLVQKPIEERLLVTKVLFQLRLARLDGTRSY
;
A
#
# COMPACT_ATOMS: atom_id res chain seq x y z
N ARG A 1 12.11 -11.50 4.47
CA ARG A 1 12.37 -11.77 3.06
C ARG A 1 11.51 -12.91 2.53
N VAL A 2 11.48 -14.04 3.23
CA VAL A 2 10.61 -15.14 2.85
C VAL A 2 9.15 -14.71 2.88
N VAL A 3 8.77 -13.92 3.87
CA VAL A 3 7.41 -13.40 4.00
C VAL A 3 7.07 -12.50 2.82
N ALA A 4 8.01 -11.63 2.43
CA ALA A 4 7.78 -10.74 1.30
C ALA A 4 7.58 -11.50 0.00
N GLU A 5 8.35 -12.58 -0.21
CA GLU A 5 8.19 -13.40 -1.39
C GLU A 5 6.83 -14.10 -1.41
N ALA A 6 6.39 -14.61 -0.25
CA ALA A 6 5.09 -15.25 -0.17
C ALA A 6 3.96 -14.27 -0.50
N THR A 7 4.05 -13.05 0.05
CA THR A 7 3.06 -12.01 -0.21
C THR A 7 3.03 -11.65 -1.69
N ARG A 8 4.19 -11.50 -2.30
CA ARG A 8 4.28 -11.19 -3.72
C ARG A 8 3.61 -12.27 -4.56
N ARG A 9 3.86 -13.54 -4.24
CA ARG A 9 3.25 -14.64 -4.98
C ARG A 9 1.74 -14.69 -4.82
N MET A 10 1.24 -14.39 -3.63
CA MET A 10 -0.19 -14.33 -3.39
C MET A 10 -0.86 -13.35 -4.34
N LEU A 11 -0.26 -12.17 -4.47
CA LEU A 11 -0.83 -11.11 -5.28
C LEU A 11 -0.67 -11.40 -6.77
N GLU A 12 0.47 -11.98 -7.17
CA GLU A 12 0.68 -12.33 -8.57
C GLU A 12 -0.29 -13.40 -9.04
N ARG A 13 -0.70 -14.29 -8.12
CA ARG A 13 -1.70 -15.30 -8.47
C ARG A 13 -3.05 -14.68 -8.81
N GLN A 14 -3.28 -13.43 -8.38
CA GLN A 14 -4.49 -12.69 -8.73
C GLN A 14 -4.29 -11.85 -9.98
N GLN A 15 -3.22 -12.10 -10.72
CA GLN A 15 -2.88 -11.40 -11.95
C GLN A 15 -2.57 -9.92 -11.71
N LEU A 16 -2.08 -9.61 -10.53
CA LEU A 16 -1.60 -8.29 -10.20
C LEU A 16 -0.13 -8.20 -10.49
N LYS A 17 0.31 -7.08 -11.06
CA LYS A 17 1.71 -6.85 -11.30
C LYS A 17 2.31 -6.24 -10.03
N VAL A 18 3.33 -6.88 -9.50
CA VAL A 18 3.90 -6.49 -8.21
C VAL A 18 5.29 -5.92 -8.39
N ILE A 19 5.52 -4.75 -7.81
CA ILE A 19 6.85 -4.17 -7.70
C ILE A 19 7.19 -4.16 -6.22
N HIS A 20 8.30 -4.81 -5.87
CA HIS A 20 8.71 -4.94 -4.48
C HIS A 20 9.92 -4.07 -4.20
N VAL A 21 9.82 -3.25 -3.16
CA VAL A 21 10.92 -2.44 -2.67
C VAL A 21 11.06 -2.68 -1.17
N ILE A 22 12.20 -2.34 -0.59
CA ILE A 22 12.46 -2.66 0.81
C ILE A 22 12.62 -1.42 1.68
N THR A 23 12.78 -0.24 1.09
CA THR A 23 12.91 0.99 1.87
C THR A 23 11.85 1.99 1.42
N ALA A 24 11.55 2.94 2.32
CA ALA A 24 10.62 4.01 1.99
C ALA A 24 11.17 4.87 0.86
N GLU A 25 12.48 5.10 0.86
CA GLU A 25 13.11 5.92 -0.18
C GLU A 25 12.90 5.32 -1.55
N GLU A 26 13.02 4.00 -1.68
CA GLU A 26 12.75 3.34 -2.95
C GLU A 26 11.29 3.50 -3.37
N ALA A 27 10.38 3.42 -2.40
CA ALA A 27 8.97 3.62 -2.69
C ALA A 27 8.71 5.05 -3.17
N PHE A 28 9.33 6.03 -2.53
CA PHE A 28 9.17 7.43 -2.94
C PHE A 28 9.71 7.66 -4.34
N ALA A 29 10.83 7.02 -4.68
CA ALA A 29 11.39 7.14 -6.03
C ALA A 29 10.42 6.58 -7.07
N LEU A 30 9.78 5.45 -6.78
CA LEU A 30 8.80 4.88 -7.68
C LEU A 30 7.58 5.79 -7.84
N LEU A 31 7.09 6.35 -6.74
CA LEU A 31 5.93 7.23 -6.80
C LEU A 31 6.27 8.51 -7.54
N THR A 32 7.47 9.02 -7.37
CA THR A 32 7.92 10.20 -8.10
C THR A 32 7.98 9.89 -9.60
N ALA A 33 8.54 8.75 -9.97
CA ALA A 33 8.61 8.34 -11.38
C ALA A 33 7.21 8.20 -11.96
N GLU A 34 6.29 7.63 -11.20
CA GLU A 34 4.92 7.47 -11.66
C GLU A 34 4.25 8.83 -11.87
N SER A 35 4.45 9.76 -10.94
CA SER A 35 3.85 11.09 -11.03
C SER A 35 4.40 11.89 -12.19
N LEU A 36 5.63 11.58 -12.62
CA LEU A 36 6.25 12.23 -13.76
C LEU A 36 5.98 11.50 -15.08
N GLY A 37 5.15 10.48 -15.05
CA GLY A 37 4.81 9.74 -16.26
C GLY A 37 5.93 8.86 -16.77
N ARG A 38 6.87 8.47 -15.91
CA ARG A 38 8.03 7.67 -16.31
C ARG A 38 7.83 6.18 -16.16
N LEU A 39 6.72 5.76 -15.54
CA LEU A 39 6.39 4.35 -15.43
C LEU A 39 5.38 4.00 -16.52
N THR A 40 5.49 2.77 -17.01
CA THR A 40 4.55 2.26 -18.01
C THR A 40 3.15 2.13 -17.43
N ASP A 41 3.08 1.63 -16.20
CA ASP A 41 1.81 1.38 -15.54
C ASP A 41 1.62 2.31 -14.36
N GLN A 42 0.37 2.63 -14.09
CA GLN A 42 0.01 3.40 -12.91
C GLN A 42 0.10 2.49 -11.69
N ILE A 43 0.51 3.06 -10.55
CA ILE A 43 0.48 2.35 -9.29
C ILE A 43 -0.93 2.45 -8.74
N ASP A 44 -1.57 1.31 -8.51
CA ASP A 44 -3.00 1.27 -8.14
C ASP A 44 -3.23 1.02 -6.66
N VAL A 45 -2.25 0.44 -5.96
CA VAL A 45 -2.39 0.18 -4.53
C VAL A 45 -0.99 0.02 -3.96
N VAL A 46 -0.84 0.45 -2.71
CA VAL A 46 0.41 0.27 -1.96
C VAL A 46 0.13 -0.64 -0.79
N LEU A 47 0.98 -1.64 -0.62
CA LEU A 47 0.93 -2.54 0.52
C LEU A 47 2.27 -2.41 1.24
N THR A 48 2.24 -1.96 2.48
CA THR A 48 3.47 -1.69 3.22
C THR A 48 3.43 -2.29 4.62
N ASP A 49 4.59 -2.72 5.10
CA ASP A 49 4.76 -3.03 6.52
C ASP A 49 4.86 -1.73 7.30
N VAL A 50 4.51 -1.79 8.60
CA VAL A 50 4.77 -0.67 9.50
C VAL A 50 6.27 -0.45 9.63
N THR A 51 7.02 -1.55 9.77
CA THR A 51 8.47 -1.46 9.94
C THR A 51 9.14 -1.74 8.60
N LEU A 52 9.93 -0.79 8.14
CA LEU A 52 10.70 -0.91 6.92
C LEU A 52 12.18 -0.87 7.24
N LYS A 53 13.00 -1.30 6.30
CA LYS A 53 14.44 -1.18 6.42
C LYS A 53 14.80 0.29 6.31
N GLY A 54 15.72 0.75 7.17
CA GLY A 54 16.12 2.15 7.19
C GLY A 54 15.40 2.91 8.30
N GLU A 55 15.45 4.23 8.23
CA GLU A 55 14.93 5.06 9.30
C GLU A 55 13.44 5.37 9.17
N LEU A 56 12.94 5.35 7.95
CA LEU A 56 11.53 5.69 7.71
C LEU A 56 10.66 4.45 7.82
N SER A 57 9.45 4.64 8.32
CA SER A 57 8.50 3.56 8.56
C SER A 57 7.41 3.53 7.49
N GLY A 58 6.55 2.50 7.57
CA GLY A 58 5.39 2.45 6.71
C GLY A 58 4.44 3.62 6.96
N ARG A 59 4.38 4.11 8.19
CA ARG A 59 3.59 5.30 8.49
C ARG A 59 4.10 6.50 7.72
N ASP A 60 5.43 6.65 7.62
CA ASP A 60 6.01 7.73 6.85
C ASP A 60 5.63 7.64 5.38
N VAL A 61 5.56 6.42 4.84
CA VAL A 61 5.12 6.21 3.47
C VAL A 61 3.68 6.69 3.30
N VAL A 62 2.80 6.31 4.22
CA VAL A 62 1.41 6.73 4.18
C VAL A 62 1.30 8.25 4.19
N GLU A 63 1.98 8.89 5.13
CA GLU A 63 1.90 10.33 5.28
C GLU A 63 2.44 11.05 4.04
N ARG A 64 3.54 10.55 3.47
CA ARG A 64 4.12 11.17 2.29
C ARG A 64 3.16 11.06 1.10
N ILE A 65 2.50 9.93 0.95
CA ILE A 65 1.55 9.73 -0.13
C ILE A 65 0.39 10.73 -0.01
N ARG A 66 -0.11 10.93 1.20
CA ARG A 66 -1.26 11.80 1.41
C ARG A 66 -0.92 13.28 1.33
N VAL A 67 0.22 13.67 1.89
CA VAL A 67 0.58 15.08 2.01
C VAL A 67 1.44 15.54 0.84
N ASP A 68 2.55 14.86 0.61
CA ASP A 68 3.52 15.34 -0.38
C ASP A 68 3.08 15.03 -1.80
N PHE A 69 2.61 13.82 -2.05
CA PHE A 69 2.12 13.45 -3.38
C PHE A 69 0.67 13.91 -3.58
N GLY A 70 -0.04 14.17 -2.50
CA GLY A 70 -1.41 14.64 -2.59
C GLY A 70 -2.41 13.60 -3.07
N TYR A 71 -2.07 12.33 -2.96
CA TYR A 71 -2.95 11.25 -3.41
C TYR A 71 -3.88 10.84 -2.28
N GLY A 72 -5.19 10.97 -2.50
CA GLY A 72 -6.18 10.56 -1.54
C GLY A 72 -6.42 9.07 -1.54
N LYS A 73 -7.29 8.62 -0.64
CA LYS A 73 -7.54 7.20 -0.41
C LYS A 73 -8.12 6.48 -1.62
N ARG A 74 -8.82 7.19 -2.48
CA ARG A 74 -9.38 6.60 -3.70
C ARG A 74 -8.38 6.57 -4.83
N ARG A 75 -7.54 7.62 -4.92
CA ARG A 75 -6.53 7.69 -5.97
C ARG A 75 -5.45 6.64 -5.75
N LEU A 76 -5.02 6.45 -4.51
CA LEU A 76 -3.98 5.48 -4.19
C LEU A 76 -4.27 4.86 -2.84
N PRO A 77 -4.98 3.73 -2.82
CA PRO A 77 -5.22 3.01 -1.56
C PRO A 77 -3.92 2.51 -0.96
N VAL A 78 -3.81 2.61 0.35
CA VAL A 78 -2.65 2.11 1.09
C VAL A 78 -3.14 1.16 2.17
N LEU A 79 -2.63 -0.06 2.14
CA LEU A 79 -2.89 -1.06 3.16
C LEU A 79 -1.62 -1.26 3.97
N VAL A 80 -1.74 -1.28 5.29
CA VAL A 80 -0.57 -1.43 6.16
C VAL A 80 -0.64 -2.76 6.89
N MET A 81 0.43 -3.54 6.80
CA MET A 81 0.55 -4.81 7.51
C MET A 81 1.21 -4.55 8.85
N THR A 82 0.59 -5.03 9.92
CA THR A 82 1.10 -4.76 11.26
C THR A 82 0.98 -6.00 12.15
N GLY A 83 1.99 -6.20 13.01
CA GLY A 83 1.92 -7.21 14.04
C GLY A 83 1.38 -6.67 15.36
N ASP A 84 1.15 -5.36 15.41
CA ASP A 84 0.68 -4.69 16.63
C ASP A 84 -0.84 -4.72 16.66
N SER A 85 -1.40 -5.31 17.72
CA SER A 85 -2.84 -5.41 17.88
C SER A 85 -3.41 -4.33 18.78
N ASN A 86 -2.59 -3.38 19.22
CA ASN A 86 -3.05 -2.30 20.09
C ASN A 86 -3.99 -1.37 19.32
N PRO A 87 -5.23 -1.19 19.78
CA PRO A 87 -6.21 -0.39 19.03
C PRO A 87 -5.78 1.06 18.86
N HIS A 88 -5.09 1.64 19.83
CA HIS A 88 -4.63 3.01 19.71
C HIS A 88 -3.62 3.15 18.58
N ASN A 89 -2.65 2.24 18.52
CA ASN A 89 -1.62 2.29 17.48
C ASN A 89 -2.24 2.05 16.10
N GLN A 90 -3.21 1.15 16.02
CA GLN A 90 -3.90 0.91 14.75
C GLN A 90 -4.71 2.13 14.32
N SER A 91 -5.37 2.79 15.26
CA SER A 91 -6.10 4.02 14.97
C SER A 91 -5.19 5.10 14.42
N GLU A 92 -3.97 5.19 14.96
CA GLU A 92 -3.02 6.20 14.48
C GLU A 92 -2.62 5.97 13.02
N LEU A 93 -2.47 4.71 12.62
CA LEU A 93 -2.18 4.41 11.22
C LEU A 93 -3.32 4.81 10.30
N LEU A 94 -4.55 4.52 10.71
CA LEU A 94 -5.72 4.91 9.93
C LEU A 94 -5.84 6.42 9.87
N ARG A 95 -5.57 7.09 10.99
CA ARG A 95 -5.61 8.56 11.04
C ARG A 95 -4.54 9.18 10.16
N ALA A 96 -3.39 8.53 10.04
CA ALA A 96 -2.32 8.99 9.14
C ALA A 96 -2.73 8.90 7.67
N GLY A 97 -3.74 8.10 7.36
CA GLY A 97 -4.27 8.03 6.01
C GLY A 97 -4.31 6.65 5.39
N ALA A 98 -4.00 5.59 6.15
CA ALA A 98 -4.12 4.24 5.62
C ALA A 98 -5.59 3.92 5.34
N ASN A 99 -5.83 3.17 4.26
CA ASN A 99 -7.19 2.75 3.93
C ASN A 99 -7.65 1.64 4.86
N ASP A 100 -6.74 0.73 5.20
CA ASP A 100 -7.08 -0.40 6.05
C ASP A 100 -5.78 -1.02 6.56
N LEU A 101 -5.93 -1.95 7.50
CA LEU A 101 -4.82 -2.65 8.12
C LEU A 101 -4.96 -4.14 7.86
N VAL A 102 -3.82 -4.82 7.80
CA VAL A 102 -3.79 -6.28 7.70
C VAL A 102 -2.96 -6.78 8.86
N GLN A 103 -3.60 -7.56 9.75
CA GLN A 103 -2.96 -8.04 10.95
C GLN A 103 -2.04 -9.22 10.63
N LYS A 104 -0.83 -9.19 11.17
CA LYS A 104 0.08 -10.35 11.07
C LYS A 104 -0.25 -11.35 12.16
N PRO A 105 -0.13 -12.63 11.90
CA PRO A 105 0.37 -13.27 10.69
C PRO A 105 -0.61 -13.12 9.53
N ILE A 106 -0.08 -12.92 8.33
CA ILE A 106 -0.91 -12.62 7.17
C ILE A 106 -1.65 -13.89 6.71
N GLU A 107 -2.95 -13.76 6.60
CA GLU A 107 -3.79 -14.84 6.06
C GLU A 107 -4.10 -14.47 4.61
N GLU A 108 -3.76 -15.37 3.69
CA GLU A 108 -3.78 -15.07 2.26
C GLU A 108 -5.15 -14.59 1.79
N ARG A 109 -6.21 -15.31 2.17
CA ARG A 109 -7.55 -14.97 1.69
C ARG A 109 -7.96 -13.57 2.12
N LEU A 110 -7.65 -13.22 3.36
CA LEU A 110 -7.99 -11.91 3.88
C LEU A 110 -7.21 -10.81 3.18
N LEU A 111 -5.92 -11.02 2.98
CA LEU A 111 -5.09 -10.04 2.29
C LEU A 111 -5.60 -9.80 0.86
N VAL A 112 -5.82 -10.88 0.13
CA VAL A 112 -6.30 -10.79 -1.25
C VAL A 112 -7.63 -10.06 -1.29
N THR A 113 -8.55 -10.42 -0.39
CA THR A 113 -9.86 -9.78 -0.34
C THR A 113 -9.74 -8.29 -0.12
N LYS A 114 -8.89 -7.87 0.81
CA LYS A 114 -8.71 -6.46 1.11
C LYS A 114 -8.10 -5.69 -0.06
N VAL A 115 -7.10 -6.28 -0.72
CA VAL A 115 -6.48 -5.64 -1.87
C VAL A 115 -7.48 -5.48 -3.01
N LEU A 116 -8.18 -6.55 -3.34
CA LEU A 116 -9.13 -6.51 -4.45
C LEU A 116 -10.29 -5.56 -4.16
N PHE A 117 -10.73 -5.49 -2.90
CA PHE A 117 -11.79 -4.58 -2.51
C PHE A 117 -11.37 -3.13 -2.74
N GLN A 118 -10.16 -2.77 -2.34
CA GLN A 118 -9.67 -1.40 -2.53
C GLN A 118 -9.51 -1.07 -4.02
N LEU A 119 -9.03 -2.03 -4.80
CA LEU A 119 -8.91 -1.81 -6.24
C LEU A 119 -10.28 -1.59 -6.88
N ARG A 120 -11.28 -2.32 -6.41
CA ARG A 120 -12.65 -2.16 -6.93
C ARG A 120 -13.20 -0.78 -6.58
N LEU A 121 -13.00 -0.33 -5.34
CA LEU A 121 -13.47 0.99 -4.92
C LEU A 121 -12.79 2.09 -5.74
N ALA A 122 -11.49 1.97 -5.95
CA ALA A 122 -10.75 2.96 -6.71
C ALA A 122 -11.25 3.00 -8.16
N ARG A 123 -11.54 1.84 -8.72
CA ARG A 123 -12.04 1.76 -10.09
C ARG A 123 -13.40 2.43 -10.23
N LEU A 124 -14.31 2.18 -9.27
CA LEU A 124 -15.62 2.79 -9.29
C LEU A 124 -15.52 4.30 -9.20
N ASP A 125 -14.61 4.79 -8.38
CA ASP A 125 -14.39 6.21 -8.23
C ASP A 125 -13.74 6.79 -9.47
N GLY A 126 -12.74 6.09 -10.01
CA GLY A 126 -11.98 6.54 -11.17
C GLY A 126 -12.77 6.56 -12.45
N THR A 127 -13.72 5.65 -12.61
CA THR A 127 -14.51 5.61 -13.85
C THR A 127 -15.39 6.83 -14.02
N ARG A 128 -15.54 7.62 -13.00
CA ARG A 128 -16.33 8.83 -13.10
C ARG A 128 -15.50 10.03 -13.46
N SER A 129 -14.20 9.85 -13.48
CA SER A 129 -13.32 10.97 -13.68
C SER A 129 -13.00 11.07 -15.14
N TYR A 130 -13.78 11.34 -15.81
CA TYR A 130 -13.47 11.57 -17.10
C TYR A 130 -14.33 12.60 -17.56
#